data_f8686a22fab11ba7c3524b7fac313385
#
_entry.id   f8686a22fab11ba7c3524b7fac313385
#
_cell.length_a   1.000
_cell.length_b   1.000
_cell.length_c   1.000
_cell.angle_alpha   90.00
_cell.angle_beta   90.00
_cell.angle_gamma   90.00
#
_symmetry.space_group_name_H-M   'P 1'
#
loop_
_entity.id
_entity.type
_entity.pdbx_description
1 polymer ?
#
loop_
_entity_poly.entity_id
_entity_poly.type
_entity_poly.pdbx_seq_one_letter_code
_entity_poly.pdbx_strand_id
1 'polypeptide(L)'
;DQLATEDVVNREGLVQKQESFNAIYMMADSGARGSATQIRQLAGMRGLMAKPDGSIIETPITANFREGLNVLQYFISTHGARKGLADTALKTANSGYLTRRLVDVAQDLVVTEHDCGTSNGVAMRALVEGGEVIEPLRDRVLGRVTAVDVINPETQETAIPAGELLNEDLVEKIEQLGIDEVRVRTPLTCDVRYGLCAKCYGRDLGRGVLVNTGESVGIIAAQSIGEPGTQLTMRTFHIGGAASRAAVASSVETKSNGTARFTATMRYITNAKGELIVISRSGEVMITDDNGRERERHKIPYGA
;
A
#
# COMPACT_ATOMS: atom_id res chain seq x y z
N ASP A 1 2.90 -23.03 -7.89
CA ASP A 1 1.74 -23.68 -8.53
C ASP A 1 1.63 -25.16 -8.16
N GLN A 2 2.71 -25.98 -8.18
CA GLN A 2 2.63 -27.41 -7.82
C GLN A 2 2.24 -27.69 -6.37
N LEU A 3 2.46 -26.78 -5.44
CA LEU A 3 2.04 -26.87 -4.04
C LEU A 3 0.62 -26.34 -3.83
N ALA A 4 0.11 -25.55 -4.77
CA ALA A 4 -1.19 -24.89 -4.66
C ALA A 4 -2.37 -25.77 -5.08
N THR A 5 -2.13 -26.73 -5.97
CA THR A 5 -3.18 -27.61 -6.50
C THR A 5 -2.83 -29.09 -6.33
N GLU A 6 -3.81 -29.86 -6.01
CA GLU A 6 -3.74 -31.31 -5.84
C GLU A 6 -4.75 -32.00 -6.77
N ASP A 7 -4.29 -33.04 -7.45
CA ASP A 7 -5.18 -33.84 -8.33
C ASP A 7 -5.94 -34.87 -7.50
N VAL A 8 -7.25 -34.73 -7.43
CA VAL A 8 -8.13 -35.64 -6.69
C VAL A 8 -9.04 -36.36 -7.65
N VAL A 9 -9.13 -37.67 -7.49
CA VAL A 9 -10.04 -38.54 -8.27
C VAL A 9 -11.43 -38.45 -7.66
N ASN A 10 -12.40 -37.96 -8.42
CA ASN A 10 -13.79 -37.86 -8.02
C ASN A 10 -14.43 -39.26 -7.96
N ARG A 11 -15.60 -39.40 -7.31
CA ARG A 11 -16.35 -40.66 -7.22
C ARG A 11 -16.68 -41.28 -8.58
N GLU A 12 -16.66 -40.50 -9.64
CA GLU A 12 -16.89 -40.89 -11.03
C GLU A 12 -15.59 -41.30 -11.77
N GLY A 13 -14.43 -41.35 -11.08
CA GLY A 13 -13.15 -41.70 -11.69
C GLY A 13 -12.48 -40.57 -12.49
N LEU A 14 -13.03 -39.38 -12.49
CA LEU A 14 -12.46 -38.22 -13.17
C LEU A 14 -11.47 -37.49 -12.26
N VAL A 15 -10.31 -37.11 -12.82
CA VAL A 15 -9.31 -36.30 -12.12
C VAL A 15 -9.74 -34.83 -12.13
N GLN A 16 -9.96 -34.26 -10.96
CA GLN A 16 -10.24 -32.84 -10.79
C GLN A 16 -9.12 -32.18 -9.98
N LYS A 17 -8.75 -30.98 -10.39
CA LYS A 17 -7.81 -30.13 -9.60
C LYS A 17 -8.57 -29.41 -8.51
N GLN A 18 -8.15 -29.61 -7.28
CA GLN A 18 -8.63 -28.85 -6.14
C GLN A 18 -7.48 -28.11 -5.45
N GLU A 19 -7.80 -27.15 -4.61
CA GLU A 19 -6.82 -26.47 -3.77
C GLU A 19 -6.18 -27.47 -2.79
N SER A 20 -4.86 -27.38 -2.66
CA SER A 20 -4.08 -28.30 -1.84
C SER A 20 -4.29 -28.05 -0.34
N PHE A 21 -4.52 -29.10 0.43
CA PHE A 21 -4.52 -29.06 1.89
C PHE A 21 -3.12 -29.18 2.50
N ASN A 22 -2.05 -28.91 1.71
CA ASN A 22 -0.69 -28.91 2.24
C ASN A 22 -0.53 -27.79 3.28
N ALA A 23 -0.08 -28.15 4.49
CA ALA A 23 0.06 -27.20 5.59
C ALA A 23 0.97 -26.00 5.27
N ILE A 24 2.02 -26.19 4.48
CA ILE A 24 2.94 -25.12 4.05
C ILE A 24 2.24 -24.16 3.11
N TYR A 25 1.47 -24.69 2.14
CA TYR A 25 0.67 -23.87 1.24
C TYR A 25 -0.38 -23.07 2.00
N MET A 26 -1.16 -23.73 2.87
CA MET A 26 -2.18 -23.07 3.69
C MET A 26 -1.63 -21.94 4.55
N MET A 27 -0.46 -22.12 5.18
CA MET A 27 0.17 -21.07 5.98
C MET A 27 0.62 -19.88 5.14
N ALA A 28 1.14 -20.13 3.95
CA ALA A 28 1.62 -19.07 3.06
C ALA A 28 0.49 -18.32 2.36
N ASP A 29 -0.57 -19.04 1.97
CA ASP A 29 -1.75 -18.48 1.30
C ASP A 29 -2.56 -17.61 2.26
N SER A 30 -2.80 -18.09 3.48
CA SER A 30 -3.47 -17.32 4.53
C SER A 30 -2.66 -16.13 5.06
N GLY A 31 -1.37 -16.01 4.70
CA GLY A 31 -0.48 -14.98 5.22
C GLY A 31 -0.05 -15.16 6.68
N ALA A 32 -0.43 -16.26 7.33
CA ALA A 32 -0.10 -16.52 8.74
C ALA A 32 1.40 -16.65 8.96
N ARG A 33 2.11 -17.35 8.07
CA ARG A 33 3.56 -17.53 8.16
C ARG A 33 4.18 -17.82 6.79
N GLY A 34 5.24 -17.07 6.47
CA GLY A 34 5.99 -17.24 5.24
C GLY A 34 5.37 -16.51 4.04
N SER A 35 6.05 -16.60 2.92
CA SER A 35 5.60 -16.05 1.64
C SER A 35 5.99 -17.00 0.50
N ALA A 36 5.34 -16.85 -0.65
CA ALA A 36 5.66 -17.63 -1.86
C ALA A 36 7.14 -17.54 -2.24
N THR A 37 7.77 -16.37 -2.04
CA THR A 37 9.19 -16.16 -2.29
C THR A 37 10.08 -17.00 -1.37
N GLN A 38 9.73 -17.09 -0.08
CA GLN A 38 10.49 -17.90 0.88
C GLN A 38 10.36 -19.40 0.57
N ILE A 39 9.15 -19.87 0.22
CA ILE A 39 8.92 -21.26 -0.18
C ILE A 39 9.74 -21.58 -1.43
N ARG A 40 9.75 -20.70 -2.43
CA ARG A 40 10.53 -20.86 -3.65
C ARG A 40 12.03 -20.99 -3.37
N GLN A 41 12.58 -20.20 -2.45
CA GLN A 41 13.99 -20.28 -2.07
C GLN A 41 14.34 -21.57 -1.31
N LEU A 42 13.39 -22.14 -0.57
CA LEU A 42 13.60 -23.38 0.22
C LEU A 42 13.44 -24.65 -0.60
N ALA A 43 12.48 -24.68 -1.51
CA ALA A 43 12.07 -25.90 -2.22
C ALA A 43 12.11 -25.83 -3.76
N GLY A 44 12.24 -24.62 -4.31
CA GLY A 44 12.30 -24.39 -5.76
C GLY A 44 13.67 -23.97 -6.21
N MET A 45 13.78 -22.77 -6.77
CA MET A 45 15.02 -22.17 -7.25
C MET A 45 15.16 -20.78 -6.62
N ARG A 46 16.36 -20.46 -6.11
CA ARG A 46 16.59 -19.18 -5.45
C ARG A 46 16.49 -17.99 -6.41
N GLY A 47 17.00 -18.13 -7.65
CA GLY A 47 16.87 -17.16 -8.73
C GLY A 47 17.98 -16.11 -8.80
N LEU A 48 17.66 -14.95 -9.38
CA LEU A 48 18.62 -13.87 -9.60
C LEU A 48 18.92 -13.12 -8.29
N MET A 49 20.18 -12.70 -8.14
CA MET A 49 20.65 -11.96 -6.97
C MET A 49 21.01 -10.53 -7.34
N ALA A 50 20.79 -9.60 -6.42
CA ALA A 50 21.16 -8.20 -6.59
C ALA A 50 22.59 -7.95 -6.07
N LYS A 51 23.36 -7.14 -6.83
CA LYS A 51 24.65 -6.58 -6.37
C LYS A 51 24.40 -5.46 -5.34
N PRO A 52 25.43 -5.03 -4.60
CA PRO A 52 25.34 -3.90 -3.69
C PRO A 52 24.90 -2.59 -4.34
N ASP A 53 25.21 -2.36 -5.62
CA ASP A 53 24.83 -1.19 -6.42
C ASP A 53 23.36 -1.22 -6.90
N GLY A 54 22.65 -2.35 -6.66
CA GLY A 54 21.27 -2.55 -7.10
C GLY A 54 21.13 -3.22 -8.46
N SER A 55 22.21 -3.39 -9.23
CA SER A 55 22.18 -4.14 -10.49
C SER A 55 21.97 -5.64 -10.22
N ILE A 56 21.43 -6.35 -11.20
CA ILE A 56 21.16 -7.79 -11.11
C ILE A 56 22.34 -8.57 -11.66
N ILE A 57 22.74 -9.64 -10.96
CA ILE A 57 23.73 -10.59 -11.45
C ILE A 57 23.04 -11.51 -12.45
N GLU A 58 23.55 -11.58 -13.67
CA GLU A 58 22.94 -12.31 -14.80
C GLU A 58 22.87 -13.83 -14.52
N THR A 59 23.85 -14.38 -13.80
CA THR A 59 23.89 -15.81 -13.48
C THR A 59 22.92 -16.12 -12.34
N PRO A 60 21.83 -16.88 -12.59
CA PRO A 60 20.88 -17.23 -11.54
C PRO A 60 21.42 -18.34 -10.63
N ILE A 61 20.95 -18.35 -9.38
CA ILE A 61 21.15 -19.46 -8.47
C ILE A 61 20.04 -20.48 -8.72
N THR A 62 20.37 -21.59 -9.34
CA THR A 62 19.43 -22.66 -9.71
C THR A 62 19.13 -23.62 -8.55
N ALA A 63 20.03 -23.73 -7.59
CA ALA A 63 19.84 -24.55 -6.39
C ALA A 63 18.92 -23.85 -5.35
N ASN A 64 18.34 -24.64 -4.48
CA ASN A 64 17.59 -24.20 -3.31
C ASN A 64 18.39 -24.46 -2.02
N PHE A 65 17.87 -23.95 -0.90
CA PHE A 65 18.55 -24.14 0.39
C PHE A 65 18.54 -25.60 0.87
N ARG A 66 17.56 -26.40 0.44
CA ARG A 66 17.48 -27.82 0.85
C ARG A 66 18.56 -28.64 0.14
N GLU A 67 18.79 -28.42 -1.13
CA GLU A 67 19.86 -29.09 -1.91
C GLU A 67 21.24 -28.60 -1.54
N GLY A 68 21.34 -27.37 -1.08
CA GLY A 68 22.58 -26.68 -0.81
C GLY A 68 23.14 -25.94 -2.03
N LEU A 69 23.85 -24.84 -1.75
CA LEU A 69 24.46 -24.00 -2.75
C LEU A 69 25.90 -24.45 -3.03
N ASN A 70 26.35 -24.35 -4.27
CA ASN A 70 27.78 -24.49 -4.56
C ASN A 70 28.55 -23.24 -4.06
N VAL A 71 29.89 -23.32 -4.03
CA VAL A 71 30.75 -22.25 -3.49
C VAL A 71 30.50 -20.90 -4.18
N LEU A 72 30.38 -20.91 -5.53
CA LEU A 72 30.15 -19.69 -6.31
C LEU A 72 28.76 -19.09 -6.01
N GLN A 73 27.73 -19.92 -5.99
CA GLN A 73 26.36 -19.50 -5.68
C GLN A 73 26.25 -18.94 -4.24
N TYR A 74 26.94 -19.57 -3.30
CA TYR A 74 27.04 -19.06 -1.93
C TYR A 74 27.70 -17.68 -1.91
N PHE A 75 28.86 -17.53 -2.57
CA PHE A 75 29.57 -16.26 -2.63
C PHE A 75 28.69 -15.14 -3.24
N ILE A 76 28.01 -15.41 -4.36
CA ILE A 76 27.07 -14.46 -4.98
C ILE A 76 25.98 -14.07 -3.98
N SER A 77 25.46 -15.01 -3.20
CA SER A 77 24.39 -14.75 -2.25
C SER A 77 24.84 -13.89 -1.06
N THR A 78 26.14 -13.90 -0.70
CA THR A 78 26.67 -13.09 0.40
C THR A 78 26.61 -11.59 0.12
N HIS A 79 26.66 -11.17 -1.14
CA HIS A 79 26.51 -9.75 -1.51
C HIS A 79 25.14 -9.20 -1.08
N GLY A 80 24.08 -9.93 -1.38
CA GLY A 80 22.72 -9.55 -0.97
C GLY A 80 22.53 -9.57 0.55
N ALA A 81 23.08 -10.58 1.24
CA ALA A 81 23.03 -10.67 2.69
C ALA A 81 23.75 -9.50 3.37
N ARG A 82 24.96 -9.16 2.92
CA ARG A 82 25.75 -8.04 3.45
C ARG A 82 25.04 -6.69 3.24
N LYS A 83 24.48 -6.47 2.04
CA LYS A 83 23.68 -5.26 1.75
C LYS A 83 22.46 -5.19 2.66
N GLY A 84 21.73 -6.30 2.83
CA GLY A 84 20.56 -6.35 3.69
C GLY A 84 20.88 -6.00 5.15
N LEU A 85 22.01 -6.47 5.69
CA LEU A 85 22.49 -6.13 7.04
C LEU A 85 22.80 -4.63 7.16
N ALA A 86 23.53 -4.06 6.21
CA ALA A 86 23.88 -2.64 6.20
C ALA A 86 22.63 -1.76 6.06
N ASP A 87 21.73 -2.10 5.13
CA ASP A 87 20.48 -1.37 4.90
C ASP A 87 19.57 -1.41 6.15
N THR A 88 19.50 -2.55 6.85
CA THR A 88 18.72 -2.67 8.08
C THR A 88 19.25 -1.72 9.16
N ALA A 89 20.56 -1.67 9.37
CA ALA A 89 21.15 -0.79 10.38
C ALA A 89 20.88 0.71 10.07
N LEU A 90 21.05 1.13 8.82
CA LEU A 90 20.82 2.53 8.42
C LEU A 90 19.33 2.91 8.45
N LYS A 91 18.47 2.04 7.96
CA LYS A 91 17.02 2.31 7.93
C LYS A 91 16.40 2.34 9.32
N THR A 92 16.90 1.52 10.25
CA THR A 92 16.44 1.54 11.65
C THR A 92 16.69 2.91 12.28
N ALA A 93 17.87 3.49 12.08
CA ALA A 93 18.19 4.83 12.56
C ALA A 93 17.28 5.90 11.93
N ASN A 94 17.04 5.83 10.62
CA ASN A 94 16.13 6.75 9.91
C ASN A 94 14.68 6.62 10.41
N SER A 95 14.18 5.42 10.63
CA SER A 95 12.84 5.18 11.19
C SER A 95 12.69 5.76 12.59
N GLY A 96 13.68 5.57 13.46
CA GLY A 96 13.69 6.15 14.80
C GLY A 96 13.70 7.67 14.77
N TYR A 97 14.52 8.28 13.90
CA TYR A 97 14.55 9.73 13.72
C TYR A 97 13.23 10.29 13.16
N LEU A 98 12.62 9.60 12.19
CA LEU A 98 11.30 9.97 11.68
C LEU A 98 10.25 9.96 12.79
N THR A 99 10.20 8.89 13.59
CA THR A 99 9.25 8.77 14.71
C THR A 99 9.42 9.91 15.71
N ARG A 100 10.66 10.22 16.08
CA ARG A 100 10.93 11.36 16.98
C ARG A 100 10.41 12.67 16.41
N ARG A 101 10.70 12.97 15.13
CA ARG A 101 10.20 14.19 14.48
C ARG A 101 8.68 14.25 14.41
N LEU A 102 8.03 13.13 14.16
CA LEU A 102 6.56 13.06 14.16
C LEU A 102 6.00 13.34 15.56
N VAL A 103 6.61 12.78 16.61
CA VAL A 103 6.21 13.07 18.00
C VAL A 103 6.41 14.54 18.33
N ASP A 104 7.57 15.13 17.99
CA ASP A 104 7.87 16.52 18.28
C ASP A 104 6.84 17.49 17.64
N VAL A 105 6.33 17.16 16.44
CA VAL A 105 5.31 17.97 15.74
C VAL A 105 3.90 17.70 16.25
N ALA A 106 3.58 16.45 16.57
CA ALA A 106 2.21 16.02 16.86
C ALA A 106 1.86 16.00 18.37
N GLN A 107 2.82 16.22 19.28
CA GLN A 107 2.60 16.12 20.73
C GLN A 107 1.50 17.04 21.26
N ASP A 108 1.28 18.19 20.61
CA ASP A 108 0.28 19.18 21.01
C ASP A 108 -1.13 18.83 20.54
N LEU A 109 -1.30 17.79 19.73
CA LEU A 109 -2.59 17.29 19.28
C LEU A 109 -3.22 16.41 20.36
N VAL A 110 -3.95 17.05 21.26
CA VAL A 110 -4.70 16.44 22.38
C VAL A 110 -6.19 16.71 22.16
N VAL A 111 -7.04 15.80 22.58
CA VAL A 111 -8.49 16.02 22.59
C VAL A 111 -8.85 16.94 23.73
N THR A 112 -9.19 18.21 23.41
CA THR A 112 -9.44 19.26 24.42
C THR A 112 -10.92 19.45 24.71
N GLU A 113 -11.79 19.26 23.71
CA GLU A 113 -13.21 19.53 23.79
C GLU A 113 -14.03 18.32 23.31
N HIS A 114 -15.29 18.24 23.77
CA HIS A 114 -16.18 17.16 23.33
C HIS A 114 -16.69 17.41 21.89
N ASP A 115 -17.11 18.64 21.58
CA ASP A 115 -17.67 19.00 20.28
C ASP A 115 -17.34 20.47 19.93
N CYS A 116 -16.77 20.71 18.77
CA CYS A 116 -16.49 22.04 18.25
C CYS A 116 -17.67 22.68 17.51
N GLY A 117 -18.77 21.92 17.30
CA GLY A 117 -19.98 22.42 16.63
C GLY A 117 -19.85 22.65 15.12
N THR A 118 -18.74 22.25 14.49
CA THR A 118 -18.56 22.42 13.05
C THR A 118 -19.52 21.54 12.23
N SER A 119 -20.07 22.10 11.16
CA SER A 119 -20.81 21.36 10.13
C SER A 119 -19.89 20.91 8.97
N ASN A 120 -18.63 21.32 9.00
CA ASN A 120 -17.66 20.97 7.99
C ASN A 120 -17.29 19.49 8.09
N GLY A 121 -17.19 18.84 6.95
CA GLY A 121 -16.83 17.42 6.88
C GLY A 121 -16.30 17.06 5.51
N VAL A 122 -15.72 15.89 5.40
CA VAL A 122 -15.22 15.32 4.15
C VAL A 122 -16.20 14.25 3.67
N ALA A 123 -16.51 14.30 2.37
CA ALA A 123 -17.31 13.27 1.71
C ALA A 123 -16.46 12.00 1.52
N MET A 124 -16.93 10.89 2.05
CA MET A 124 -16.29 9.57 1.93
C MET A 124 -17.09 8.71 0.97
N ARG A 125 -16.38 8.10 0.02
CA ARG A 125 -16.90 7.12 -0.96
C ARG A 125 -16.03 5.88 -0.94
N ALA A 126 -16.51 4.78 -1.49
CA ALA A 126 -15.69 3.62 -1.75
C ALA A 126 -14.50 4.00 -2.67
N LEU A 127 -13.32 3.44 -2.37
CA LEU A 127 -12.14 3.61 -3.23
C LEU A 127 -12.17 2.56 -4.32
N VAL A 128 -12.33 3.00 -5.56
CA VAL A 128 -12.38 2.13 -6.74
C VAL A 128 -11.22 2.48 -7.66
N GLU A 129 -10.38 1.52 -8.00
CA GLU A 129 -9.31 1.66 -8.99
C GLU A 129 -9.45 0.55 -10.05
N GLY A 130 -9.43 0.93 -11.32
CA GLY A 130 -9.52 -0.01 -12.43
C GLY A 130 -10.83 -0.83 -12.51
N GLY A 131 -11.89 -0.39 -11.80
CA GLY A 131 -13.17 -1.11 -11.72
C GLY A 131 -13.24 -2.13 -10.56
N GLU A 132 -12.19 -2.26 -9.77
CA GLU A 132 -12.16 -3.08 -8.56
C GLU A 132 -12.26 -2.20 -7.31
N VAL A 133 -13.09 -2.61 -6.34
CA VAL A 133 -13.23 -1.91 -5.06
C VAL A 133 -12.06 -2.30 -4.17
N ILE A 134 -11.10 -1.37 -3.96
CA ILE A 134 -9.94 -1.59 -3.09
C ILE A 134 -10.34 -1.46 -1.62
N GLU A 135 -11.10 -0.40 -1.29
CA GLU A 135 -11.63 -0.19 0.06
C GLU A 135 -13.14 0.13 -0.02
N PRO A 136 -13.99 -0.69 0.59
CA PRO A 136 -15.42 -0.42 0.66
C PRO A 136 -15.71 0.82 1.52
N LEU A 137 -16.86 1.47 1.28
CA LEU A 137 -17.30 2.63 2.06
C LEU A 137 -17.35 2.32 3.55
N ARG A 138 -17.78 1.11 3.91
CA ARG A 138 -17.85 0.58 5.28
C ARG A 138 -16.58 0.86 6.08
N ASP A 139 -15.42 0.42 5.57
CA ASP A 139 -14.14 0.50 6.28
C ASP A 139 -13.65 1.94 6.42
N ARG A 140 -14.07 2.83 5.50
CA ARG A 140 -13.68 4.23 5.49
C ARG A 140 -14.49 5.11 6.44
N VAL A 141 -15.74 4.73 6.74
CA VAL A 141 -16.65 5.54 7.59
C VAL A 141 -16.79 4.97 9.01
N LEU A 142 -16.42 3.71 9.24
CA LEU A 142 -16.50 3.06 10.55
C LEU A 142 -15.69 3.85 11.59
N GLY A 143 -16.34 4.12 12.73
CA GLY A 143 -15.73 4.88 13.83
C GLY A 143 -15.61 6.39 13.60
N ARG A 144 -16.16 6.92 12.49
CA ARG A 144 -16.28 8.36 12.25
C ARG A 144 -17.62 8.89 12.76
N VAL A 145 -17.70 10.22 12.91
CA VAL A 145 -18.93 10.90 13.28
C VAL A 145 -19.51 11.59 12.06
N THR A 146 -20.82 11.52 11.86
CA THR A 146 -21.51 12.17 10.74
C THR A 146 -21.43 13.70 10.86
N ALA A 147 -21.13 14.38 9.74
CA ALA A 147 -21.10 15.85 9.69
C ALA A 147 -22.48 16.43 9.37
N VAL A 148 -23.26 15.73 8.58
CA VAL A 148 -24.64 16.10 8.16
C VAL A 148 -25.53 14.87 8.30
N ASP A 149 -26.85 15.11 8.28
CA ASP A 149 -27.83 14.03 8.28
C ASP A 149 -27.63 13.12 7.06
N VAL A 150 -27.63 11.82 7.30
CA VAL A 150 -27.61 10.82 6.22
C VAL A 150 -29.04 10.52 5.84
N ILE A 151 -29.41 10.84 4.58
CA ILE A 151 -30.75 10.74 4.07
C ILE A 151 -30.90 9.42 3.32
N ASN A 152 -31.99 8.71 3.54
CA ASN A 152 -32.36 7.54 2.77
C ASN A 152 -32.73 7.97 1.34
N PRO A 153 -32.09 7.44 0.28
CA PRO A 153 -32.36 7.83 -1.08
C PRO A 153 -33.79 7.49 -1.55
N GLU A 154 -34.42 6.47 -0.98
CA GLU A 154 -35.76 6.02 -1.37
C GLU A 154 -36.87 6.81 -0.66
N THR A 155 -36.78 6.98 0.68
CA THR A 155 -37.86 7.58 1.48
C THR A 155 -37.67 9.07 1.75
N GLN A 156 -36.46 9.63 1.45
CA GLN A 156 -36.07 11.00 1.77
C GLN A 156 -36.15 11.35 3.26
N GLU A 157 -36.20 10.34 4.12
CA GLU A 157 -36.17 10.50 5.57
C GLU A 157 -34.75 10.42 6.11
N THR A 158 -34.49 11.05 7.24
CA THR A 158 -33.19 10.98 7.93
C THR A 158 -32.99 9.58 8.48
N ALA A 159 -32.06 8.85 7.88
CA ALA A 159 -31.67 7.51 8.31
C ALA A 159 -30.73 7.52 9.54
N ILE A 160 -29.80 8.49 9.57
CA ILE A 160 -28.85 8.71 10.67
C ILE A 160 -28.69 10.23 10.87
N PRO A 161 -28.90 10.76 12.08
CA PRO A 161 -28.75 12.19 12.35
C PRO A 161 -27.28 12.63 12.33
N ALA A 162 -27.06 13.93 12.13
CA ALA A 162 -25.74 14.54 12.23
C ALA A 162 -25.19 14.44 13.66
N GLY A 163 -23.89 14.24 13.79
CA GLY A 163 -23.20 14.13 15.06
C GLY A 163 -23.27 12.78 15.76
N GLU A 164 -23.76 11.75 15.04
CA GLU A 164 -23.82 10.36 15.52
C GLU A 164 -22.52 9.62 15.19
N LEU A 165 -22.03 8.78 16.12
CA LEU A 165 -20.87 7.92 15.92
C LEU A 165 -21.27 6.70 15.10
N LEU A 166 -20.67 6.51 13.94
CA LEU A 166 -20.91 5.36 13.07
C LEU A 166 -20.27 4.10 13.65
N ASN A 167 -21.07 3.29 14.29
CA ASN A 167 -20.73 1.95 14.75
C ASN A 167 -21.02 0.90 13.66
N GLU A 168 -20.74 -0.36 13.94
CA GLU A 168 -20.92 -1.48 13.02
C GLU A 168 -22.37 -1.58 12.53
N ASP A 169 -23.36 -1.45 13.43
CA ASP A 169 -24.79 -1.57 13.11
C ASP A 169 -25.26 -0.44 12.18
N LEU A 170 -24.81 0.80 12.43
CA LEU A 170 -25.16 1.95 11.60
C LEU A 170 -24.50 1.89 10.21
N VAL A 171 -23.29 1.36 10.15
CA VAL A 171 -22.58 1.18 8.87
C VAL A 171 -23.24 0.09 8.05
N GLU A 172 -23.66 -1.02 8.65
CA GLU A 172 -24.45 -2.06 7.98
C GLU A 172 -25.78 -1.49 7.44
N LYS A 173 -26.44 -0.62 8.20
CA LYS A 173 -27.64 0.09 7.73
C LYS A 173 -27.36 0.98 6.52
N ILE A 174 -26.20 1.67 6.46
CA ILE A 174 -25.78 2.48 5.30
C ILE A 174 -25.63 1.60 4.05
N GLU A 175 -25.01 0.43 4.20
CA GLU A 175 -24.87 -0.54 3.09
C GLU A 175 -26.20 -1.08 2.60
N GLN A 176 -27.11 -1.44 3.54
CA GLN A 176 -28.46 -1.93 3.19
C GLN A 176 -29.30 -0.88 2.47
N LEU A 177 -29.10 0.41 2.76
CA LEU A 177 -29.78 1.53 2.10
C LEU A 177 -29.14 1.93 0.76
N GLY A 178 -28.03 1.29 0.35
CA GLY A 178 -27.33 1.57 -0.90
C GLY A 178 -26.76 2.99 -0.99
N ILE A 179 -26.28 3.54 0.12
CA ILE A 179 -25.71 4.89 0.16
C ILE A 179 -24.25 4.86 -0.24
N ASP A 180 -23.89 5.53 -1.34
CA ASP A 180 -22.53 5.53 -1.91
C ASP A 180 -21.61 6.61 -1.31
N GLU A 181 -22.16 7.63 -0.67
CA GLU A 181 -21.42 8.75 -0.11
C GLU A 181 -21.96 9.15 1.26
N VAL A 182 -21.05 9.27 2.22
CA VAL A 182 -21.36 9.77 3.56
C VAL A 182 -20.41 10.91 3.92
N ARG A 183 -20.95 12.01 4.43
CA ARG A 183 -20.17 13.15 4.91
C ARG A 183 -19.84 12.97 6.37
N VAL A 184 -18.53 12.82 6.67
CA VAL A 184 -18.04 12.55 8.03
C VAL A 184 -17.17 13.69 8.54
N ARG A 185 -17.16 13.88 9.84
CA ARG A 185 -16.25 14.81 10.53
C ARG A 185 -14.84 14.24 10.54
N THR A 186 -13.85 15.12 10.42
CA THR A 186 -12.45 14.71 10.42
C THR A 186 -11.59 15.67 11.26
N PRO A 187 -10.42 15.25 11.76
CA PRO A 187 -9.45 16.13 12.39
C PRO A 187 -9.04 17.31 11.53
N LEU A 188 -9.04 17.14 10.18
CA LEU A 188 -8.64 18.16 9.21
C LEU A 188 -9.62 19.33 9.13
N THR A 189 -10.88 19.13 9.46
CA THR A 189 -11.96 20.12 9.41
C THR A 189 -12.42 20.57 10.79
N CYS A 190 -11.64 20.29 11.81
CA CYS A 190 -11.96 20.67 13.19
C CYS A 190 -11.71 22.16 13.40
N ASP A 191 -12.70 22.86 14.00
CA ASP A 191 -12.64 24.30 14.25
C ASP A 191 -12.05 24.67 15.62
N VAL A 192 -11.56 23.71 16.39
CA VAL A 192 -10.89 23.95 17.68
C VAL A 192 -9.56 24.64 17.46
N ARG A 193 -9.29 25.68 18.23
CA ARG A 193 -8.07 26.50 18.10
C ARG A 193 -6.80 25.73 18.50
N TYR A 194 -6.87 24.90 19.53
CA TYR A 194 -5.78 24.09 20.05
C TYR A 194 -6.22 22.66 20.26
N GLY A 195 -5.50 21.71 19.68
CA GLY A 195 -5.84 20.29 19.75
C GLY A 195 -6.98 19.90 18.82
N LEU A 196 -7.83 19.01 19.28
CA LEU A 196 -8.96 18.44 18.52
C LEU A 196 -10.19 18.27 19.43
N CYS A 197 -11.38 18.19 18.85
CA CYS A 197 -12.55 17.75 19.59
C CYS A 197 -12.81 16.24 19.41
N ALA A 198 -13.48 15.64 20.39
CA ALA A 198 -13.77 14.20 20.39
C ALA A 198 -14.59 13.76 19.18
N LYS A 199 -15.61 14.52 18.79
CA LYS A 199 -16.44 14.19 17.62
C LYS A 199 -15.70 14.27 16.29
N CYS A 200 -14.75 15.20 16.12
CA CYS A 200 -13.94 15.25 14.90
C CYS A 200 -12.90 14.14 14.83
N TYR A 201 -12.41 13.67 15.95
CA TYR A 201 -11.52 12.50 16.01
C TYR A 201 -12.30 11.21 15.78
N GLY A 202 -13.39 11.01 16.51
CA GLY A 202 -14.25 9.84 16.41
C GLY A 202 -13.94 8.76 17.45
N ARG A 203 -13.96 7.50 17.04
CA ARG A 203 -13.84 6.31 17.88
C ARG A 203 -12.39 6.12 18.37
N ASP A 204 -12.25 5.85 19.67
CA ASP A 204 -11.05 5.25 20.23
C ASP A 204 -11.02 3.77 19.91
N LEU A 205 -10.02 3.34 19.11
CA LEU A 205 -9.89 1.96 18.63
C LEU A 205 -9.56 0.97 19.77
N GLY A 206 -9.00 1.44 20.87
CA GLY A 206 -8.71 0.59 22.03
C GLY A 206 -9.93 0.25 22.87
N ARG A 207 -10.86 1.20 23.00
CA ARG A 207 -12.06 1.07 23.83
C ARG A 207 -13.34 0.83 23.06
N GLY A 208 -13.35 1.11 21.75
CA GLY A 208 -14.52 0.94 20.88
C GLY A 208 -15.59 2.02 21.01
N VAL A 209 -15.37 3.07 21.79
CA VAL A 209 -16.30 4.18 22.05
C VAL A 209 -15.69 5.51 21.61
N LEU A 210 -16.47 6.58 21.66
CA LEU A 210 -15.98 7.92 21.36
C LEU A 210 -14.77 8.26 22.27
N VAL A 211 -13.74 8.88 21.70
CA VAL A 211 -12.52 9.22 22.41
C VAL A 211 -12.80 10.17 23.59
N ASN A 212 -12.08 9.98 24.70
CA ASN A 212 -12.20 10.84 25.88
C ASN A 212 -11.39 12.14 25.70
N THR A 213 -11.83 13.21 26.34
CA THR A 213 -11.03 14.43 26.49
C THR A 213 -9.77 14.16 27.29
N GLY A 214 -8.64 14.77 26.87
CA GLY A 214 -7.33 14.56 27.46
C GLY A 214 -6.48 13.48 26.76
N GLU A 215 -7.01 12.75 25.77
CA GLU A 215 -6.26 11.74 25.02
C GLU A 215 -5.25 12.38 24.08
N SER A 216 -3.99 11.96 24.15
CA SER A 216 -2.88 12.47 23.32
C SER A 216 -2.82 11.77 21.97
N VAL A 217 -3.81 12.03 21.11
CA VAL A 217 -4.01 11.36 19.83
C VAL A 217 -2.85 11.56 18.84
N GLY A 218 -2.17 12.71 18.94
CA GLY A 218 -1.02 12.99 18.09
C GLY A 218 0.19 12.10 18.36
N ILE A 219 0.48 11.81 19.63
CA ILE A 219 1.54 10.89 20.04
C ILE A 219 1.20 9.47 19.61
N ILE A 220 -0.06 9.03 19.80
CA ILE A 220 -0.54 7.72 19.36
C ILE A 220 -0.36 7.57 17.85
N ALA A 221 -0.75 8.57 17.07
CA ALA A 221 -0.57 8.56 15.62
C ALA A 221 0.92 8.48 15.21
N ALA A 222 1.78 9.28 15.82
CA ALA A 222 3.22 9.27 15.54
C ALA A 222 3.87 7.90 15.85
N GLN A 223 3.50 7.29 16.96
CA GLN A 223 3.98 5.96 17.35
C GLN A 223 3.43 4.87 16.41
N SER A 224 2.17 4.93 16.02
CA SER A 224 1.54 3.98 15.08
C SER A 224 2.12 4.07 13.67
N ILE A 225 2.60 5.23 13.24
CA ILE A 225 3.33 5.42 11.97
C ILE A 225 4.78 4.94 12.08
N GLY A 226 5.42 5.19 13.23
CA GLY A 226 6.84 4.91 13.44
C GLY A 226 7.15 3.44 13.70
N GLU A 227 6.28 2.72 14.40
CA GLU A 227 6.48 1.31 14.74
C GLU A 227 6.67 0.42 13.51
N PRO A 228 5.76 0.41 12.52
CA PRO A 228 5.94 -0.44 11.34
C PRO A 228 7.15 -0.04 10.48
N GLY A 229 7.62 1.19 10.56
CA GLY A 229 8.86 1.62 9.91
C GLY A 229 10.05 0.80 10.35
N THR A 230 10.18 0.50 11.64
CA THR A 230 11.23 -0.35 12.20
C THR A 230 11.06 -1.81 11.77
N GLN A 231 9.84 -2.34 11.74
CA GLN A 231 9.57 -3.73 11.32
C GLN A 231 9.79 -3.94 9.80
N LEU A 232 9.42 -2.99 8.96
CA LEU A 232 9.66 -3.03 7.51
C LEU A 232 11.15 -3.10 7.18
N THR A 233 12.00 -2.46 7.97
CA THR A 233 13.46 -2.55 7.81
C THR A 233 14.00 -3.94 8.13
N MET A 234 13.43 -4.64 9.10
CA MET A 234 13.79 -6.01 9.42
C MET A 234 13.31 -7.03 8.36
N ARG A 235 12.15 -6.80 7.74
CA ARG A 235 11.61 -7.69 6.70
C ARG A 235 12.46 -7.72 5.42
N THR A 236 13.12 -6.64 5.03
CA THR A 236 14.03 -6.61 3.86
C THR A 236 15.21 -7.58 4.01
N PHE A 237 15.64 -7.89 5.22
CA PHE A 237 16.69 -8.87 5.48
C PHE A 237 16.25 -10.31 5.16
N HIS A 238 14.99 -10.66 5.39
CA HIS A 238 14.48 -12.02 5.15
C HIS A 238 14.33 -12.39 3.67
N ILE A 239 14.34 -11.42 2.76
CA ILE A 239 14.31 -11.67 1.30
C ILE A 239 15.69 -12.11 0.78
N GLY A 240 16.76 -11.96 1.59
CA GLY A 240 18.08 -12.52 1.32
C GLY A 240 18.73 -12.00 0.03
N GLY A 241 18.41 -10.78 -0.40
CA GLY A 241 18.97 -10.16 -1.62
C GLY A 241 18.48 -10.76 -2.94
N ALA A 242 17.48 -11.65 -2.92
CA ALA A 242 16.83 -12.11 -4.14
C ALA A 242 16.21 -10.91 -4.87
N ALA A 243 16.50 -10.77 -6.16
CA ALA A 243 15.93 -9.73 -6.99
C ALA A 243 14.41 -9.95 -7.06
N SER A 244 13.66 -9.14 -6.32
CA SER A 244 12.24 -8.98 -6.51
C SER A 244 12.07 -8.01 -7.68
N ARG A 245 11.31 -8.40 -8.72
CA ARG A 245 10.76 -7.40 -9.63
C ARG A 245 9.85 -6.51 -8.77
N ALA A 246 10.39 -5.41 -8.25
CA ALA A 246 9.55 -4.27 -7.97
C ALA A 246 8.76 -4.04 -9.26
N ALA A 247 7.45 -3.95 -9.17
CA ALA A 247 6.65 -3.55 -10.32
C ALA A 247 7.24 -2.23 -10.81
N VAL A 248 8.05 -2.31 -11.86
CA VAL A 248 8.46 -1.13 -12.60
C VAL A 248 7.13 -0.62 -13.10
N ALA A 249 6.76 0.59 -12.72
CA ALA A 249 5.54 1.20 -13.21
C ALA A 249 5.54 1.03 -14.73
N SER A 250 4.63 0.19 -15.24
CA SER A 250 4.56 -0.15 -16.66
C SER A 250 3.97 1.00 -17.48
N SER A 251 3.47 2.02 -16.80
CA SER A 251 2.91 3.24 -17.39
C SER A 251 3.38 4.47 -16.61
N VAL A 252 3.52 5.57 -17.30
CA VAL A 252 3.78 6.89 -16.71
C VAL A 252 2.55 7.74 -17.00
N GLU A 253 1.85 8.16 -15.95
CA GLU A 253 0.70 9.06 -16.05
C GLU A 253 1.14 10.50 -15.84
N THR A 254 0.69 11.38 -16.71
CA THR A 254 0.95 12.82 -16.59
C THR A 254 -0.09 13.45 -15.68
N LYS A 255 0.34 14.33 -14.78
CA LYS A 255 -0.56 15.04 -13.85
C LYS A 255 -1.15 16.32 -14.46
N SER A 256 -0.52 16.83 -15.51
CA SER A 256 -0.92 18.05 -16.20
C SER A 256 -1.30 17.78 -17.66
N ASN A 257 -2.29 18.54 -18.16
CA ASN A 257 -2.64 18.51 -19.57
C ASN A 257 -1.60 19.30 -20.39
N GLY A 258 -1.25 18.78 -21.57
CA GLY A 258 -0.29 19.41 -22.44
C GLY A 258 0.08 18.57 -23.64
N THR A 259 1.03 19.06 -24.45
CA THR A 259 1.55 18.35 -25.61
C THR A 259 2.81 17.57 -25.22
N ALA A 260 2.82 16.25 -25.46
CA ALA A 260 4.00 15.41 -25.25
C ALA A 260 5.04 15.64 -26.35
N ARG A 261 6.26 15.94 -25.96
CA ARG A 261 7.41 16.08 -26.86
C ARG A 261 8.55 15.19 -26.43
N PHE A 262 9.21 14.55 -27.39
CA PHE A 262 10.41 13.76 -27.15
C PHE A 262 11.65 14.67 -27.09
N THR A 263 12.57 14.38 -26.16
CA THR A 263 13.88 15.06 -26.13
C THR A 263 14.73 14.66 -27.34
N ALA A 264 15.65 15.55 -27.74
CA ALA A 264 16.59 15.27 -28.84
C ALA A 264 17.49 14.01 -28.62
N THR A 265 17.63 13.61 -27.36
CA THR A 265 18.40 12.42 -26.94
C THR A 265 17.61 11.12 -27.06
N MET A 266 16.29 11.21 -27.23
CA MET A 266 15.41 10.04 -27.34
C MET A 266 15.45 9.46 -28.75
N ARG A 267 15.86 8.21 -28.86
CA ARG A 267 15.81 7.42 -30.09
C ARG A 267 14.75 6.33 -29.95
N TYR A 268 13.92 6.15 -30.94
CA TYR A 268 12.87 5.15 -30.98
C TYR A 268 12.78 4.49 -32.34
N ILE A 269 12.24 3.29 -32.37
CA ILE A 269 11.89 2.55 -33.60
C ILE A 269 10.40 2.21 -33.54
N THR A 270 9.80 2.08 -34.70
CA THR A 270 8.40 1.61 -34.80
C THR A 270 8.41 0.10 -35.02
N ASN A 271 7.69 -0.64 -34.17
CA ASN A 271 7.57 -2.09 -34.34
C ASN A 271 6.55 -2.43 -35.46
N ALA A 272 6.40 -3.71 -35.78
CA ALA A 272 5.47 -4.19 -36.80
C ALA A 272 3.98 -3.91 -36.48
N LYS A 273 3.66 -3.56 -35.22
CA LYS A 273 2.32 -3.19 -34.77
C LYS A 273 2.05 -1.68 -34.81
N GLY A 274 3.05 -0.87 -35.20
CA GLY A 274 2.94 0.60 -35.23
C GLY A 274 3.23 1.29 -33.89
N GLU A 275 3.69 0.56 -32.86
CA GLU A 275 4.03 1.11 -31.55
C GLU A 275 5.46 1.65 -31.57
N LEU A 276 5.72 2.74 -30.86
CA LEU A 276 7.05 3.34 -30.73
C LEU A 276 7.79 2.68 -29.56
N ILE A 277 8.97 2.09 -29.83
CA ILE A 277 9.80 1.46 -28.81
C ILE A 277 11.08 2.28 -28.63
N VAL A 278 11.37 2.65 -27.38
CA VAL A 278 12.55 3.44 -27.05
C VAL A 278 13.81 2.58 -27.07
N ILE A 279 14.79 2.99 -27.87
CA ILE A 279 16.10 2.31 -28.03
C ILE A 279 17.26 3.11 -27.41
N SER A 280 16.98 4.25 -26.78
CA SER A 280 17.98 5.05 -26.06
C SER A 280 18.03 4.71 -24.58
N ARG A 281 19.25 4.77 -23.98
CA ARG A 281 19.42 4.57 -22.53
C ARG A 281 18.97 5.76 -21.69
N SER A 282 18.83 6.95 -22.30
CA SER A 282 18.47 8.21 -21.65
C SER A 282 17.40 8.94 -22.45
N GLY A 283 16.27 8.29 -22.69
CA GLY A 283 15.11 8.91 -23.31
C GLY A 283 14.27 9.65 -22.26
N GLU A 284 13.81 10.85 -22.61
CA GLU A 284 12.89 11.61 -21.75
C GLU A 284 11.75 12.15 -22.61
N VAL A 285 10.54 12.15 -22.02
CA VAL A 285 9.34 12.78 -22.57
C VAL A 285 9.05 14.03 -21.74
N MET A 286 8.87 15.15 -22.42
CA MET A 286 8.48 16.41 -21.82
C MET A 286 7.03 16.72 -22.13
N ILE A 287 6.27 17.16 -21.14
CA ILE A 287 4.92 17.69 -21.31
C ILE A 287 5.01 19.21 -21.32
N THR A 288 4.60 19.82 -22.43
CA THR A 288 4.61 21.28 -22.61
C THR A 288 3.18 21.79 -22.69
N ASP A 289 2.92 22.96 -22.08
CA ASP A 289 1.64 23.63 -22.19
C ASP A 289 1.52 24.36 -23.55
N ASP A 290 0.38 24.97 -23.82
CA ASP A 290 0.09 25.69 -25.08
C ASP A 290 1.04 26.88 -25.31
N ASN A 291 1.69 27.38 -24.27
CA ASN A 291 2.68 28.47 -24.33
C ASN A 291 4.12 27.95 -24.50
N GLY A 292 4.31 26.65 -24.70
CA GLY A 292 5.62 26.03 -24.87
C GLY A 292 6.47 25.88 -23.60
N ARG A 293 5.88 26.11 -22.42
CA ARG A 293 6.57 25.93 -21.14
C ARG A 293 6.53 24.48 -20.72
N GLU A 294 7.68 23.95 -20.27
CA GLU A 294 7.78 22.59 -19.72
C GLU A 294 7.06 22.53 -18.37
N ARG A 295 6.09 21.58 -18.28
CA ARG A 295 5.32 21.30 -17.07
C ARG A 295 5.85 20.09 -16.31
N GLU A 296 6.16 19.03 -17.04
CA GLU A 296 6.62 17.75 -16.49
C GLU A 296 7.69 17.14 -17.38
N ARG A 297 8.59 16.37 -16.76
CA ARG A 297 9.62 15.59 -17.46
C ARG A 297 9.70 14.19 -16.88
N HIS A 298 9.54 13.20 -17.74
CA HIS A 298 9.55 11.79 -17.37
C HIS A 298 10.64 11.05 -18.10
N LYS A 299 11.46 10.29 -17.35
CA LYS A 299 12.46 9.39 -17.94
C LYS A 299 11.77 8.12 -18.41
N ILE A 300 12.04 7.74 -19.65
CA ILE A 300 11.49 6.52 -20.24
C ILE A 300 12.61 5.49 -20.36
N PRO A 301 12.44 4.29 -19.80
CA PRO A 301 13.45 3.25 -19.86
C PRO A 301 13.59 2.66 -21.26
N TYR A 302 14.75 2.03 -21.52
CA TYR A 302 14.99 1.28 -22.73
C TYR A 302 13.98 0.14 -22.89
N GLY A 303 13.39 0.01 -24.07
CA GLY A 303 12.40 -1.02 -24.40
C GLY A 303 10.95 -0.70 -24.01
N ALA A 304 10.67 0.54 -23.54
CA ALA A 304 9.31 1.02 -23.29
C ALA A 304 8.65 1.51 -24.57
#